data_d3efaaf033e215877b357697c8ac175e
#
_entry.id   d3efaaf033e215877b357697c8ac175e
#
_cell.length_a   1.000
_cell.length_b   1.000
_cell.length_c   1.000
_cell.angle_alpha   90.00
_cell.angle_beta   90.00
_cell.angle_gamma   90.00
#
_symmetry.space_group_name_H-M   'P 1'
#
loop_
_entity.id
_entity.type
_entity.pdbx_description
1 polymer ?
#
loop_
_entity_poly.entity_id
_entity_poly.type
_entity_poly.pdbx_seq_one_letter_code
_entity_poly.pdbx_strand_id
1 'polypeptide(L)'
;MIVHDWQHTLIHDRSKWRPFGFVILAVLCGLLLVRLPVSSLLLLMAATAVVILTLIRPLIGLSVTLIIAPLGALENQILGGTSLDSGQLLLLFTLAVWIARGMLRQRVIIPKTTLNLPFLLVLLITLFTLPGSAAPNIGLREWLKWLEMALIMLMVVDLGREHPQKRDQTIIWCVSMLLLAGISQAVIGIWQFGLRGDGPEHFIVLGRFYRAYGTYEQPNPFGGFMNLSLLLGLGVLLGLLTAWWHNRHLRHDSWGKWLLLVGGVLLAAVLTGLGLIFSWSRGAWLGFAAGTAVIIFFWPRQQRWGGLLLTLFIVLFGIGLWLNIVPTAVTGRLASFTTDLRFGDVRGVDINDANYSVIERLAHWQAALGMATDNVWSGVGFGNYEPAYAEYALINWPAPLGHAHNYYLNLLAEVGIIGLTIYGFFWLAVFWRTWQQLKWLPWPMRGVALGLMGVWTGFAVHQLVDKLYVNNIYIHLGVMFGLLQLLADVGQHATRAVLRGEG
;
A
#
# COMPACT_ATOMS: atom_id res chain seq x y z
N MET A 1 46.34 -29.58 33.55
CA MET A 1 45.94 -28.77 34.70
C MET A 1 46.30 -27.29 34.54
N ILE A 2 46.55 -26.79 33.29
CA ILE A 2 46.93 -25.37 33.01
C ILE A 2 45.91 -24.67 32.11
N VAL A 3 44.93 -25.37 31.55
CA VAL A 3 43.93 -24.77 30.61
C VAL A 3 42.64 -24.31 31.32
N HIS A 4 42.42 -24.69 32.58
CA HIS A 4 41.18 -24.35 33.32
C HIS A 4 41.25 -22.99 34.04
N ASP A 5 42.41 -22.39 34.17
CA ASP A 5 42.60 -21.14 34.95
C ASP A 5 42.38 -19.87 34.09
N TRP A 6 42.48 -19.97 32.76
CA TRP A 6 42.34 -18.81 31.88
C TRP A 6 40.89 -18.39 31.63
N GLN A 7 39.93 -19.33 31.73
CA GLN A 7 38.53 -18.99 31.55
C GLN A 7 37.91 -18.25 32.77
N HIS A 8 38.39 -18.53 33.96
CA HIS A 8 37.91 -17.85 35.19
C HIS A 8 38.43 -16.42 35.32
N THR A 9 39.65 -16.13 34.84
CA THR A 9 40.26 -14.80 34.92
C THR A 9 39.63 -13.81 33.94
N LEU A 10 39.22 -14.26 32.74
CA LEU A 10 38.58 -13.38 31.74
C LEU A 10 37.11 -13.04 32.03
N ILE A 11 36.42 -13.88 32.83
CA ILE A 11 35.01 -13.64 33.18
C ILE A 11 34.91 -12.71 34.40
N HIS A 12 35.89 -12.76 35.30
CA HIS A 12 35.86 -11.94 36.52
C HIS A 12 36.29 -10.49 36.30
N ASP A 13 37.05 -10.21 35.25
CA ASP A 13 37.52 -8.85 34.95
C ASP A 13 36.47 -8.01 34.17
N ARG A 14 35.55 -8.65 33.46
CA ARG A 14 34.43 -7.96 32.79
C ARG A 14 33.42 -7.30 33.74
N SER A 15 33.32 -7.77 34.99
CA SER A 15 32.40 -7.20 35.96
C SER A 15 32.88 -5.83 36.51
N LYS A 16 34.18 -5.59 36.54
CA LYS A 16 34.78 -4.34 37.02
C LYS A 16 34.63 -3.18 36.05
N TRP A 17 34.50 -3.45 34.74
CA TRP A 17 34.36 -2.42 33.70
C TRP A 17 32.90 -2.01 33.45
N ARG A 18 31.92 -2.80 33.94
CA ARG A 18 30.50 -2.47 33.79
C ARG A 18 30.11 -1.12 34.38
N PRO A 19 30.51 -0.78 35.66
CA PRO A 19 30.16 0.53 36.23
C PRO A 19 30.82 1.69 35.47
N PHE A 20 32.03 1.50 34.94
CA PHE A 20 32.73 2.52 34.17
C PHE A 20 32.03 2.77 32.82
N GLY A 21 31.56 1.73 32.15
CA GLY A 21 30.73 1.83 30.98
C GLY A 21 29.42 2.59 31.21
N PHE A 22 28.74 2.33 32.33
CA PHE A 22 27.54 3.08 32.72
C PHE A 22 27.82 4.56 33.04
N VAL A 23 28.93 4.87 33.68
CA VAL A 23 29.33 6.27 33.96
C VAL A 23 29.65 7.02 32.64
N ILE A 24 30.40 6.42 31.74
CA ILE A 24 30.68 7.00 30.43
C ILE A 24 29.37 7.23 29.67
N LEU A 25 28.49 6.24 29.63
CA LEU A 25 27.19 6.34 28.98
C LEU A 25 26.34 7.45 29.62
N ALA A 26 26.30 7.54 30.95
CA ALA A 26 25.57 8.58 31.67
C ALA A 26 26.14 9.99 31.39
N VAL A 27 27.47 10.13 31.33
CA VAL A 27 28.12 11.40 30.94
C VAL A 27 27.83 11.77 29.51
N LEU A 28 27.92 10.82 28.57
CA LEU A 28 27.56 11.05 27.15
C LEU A 28 26.08 11.42 27.00
N CYS A 29 25.18 10.73 27.68
CA CYS A 29 23.77 11.08 27.71
C CYS A 29 23.54 12.47 28.32
N GLY A 30 24.23 12.82 29.40
CA GLY A 30 24.15 14.14 30.01
C GLY A 30 24.65 15.26 29.09
N LEU A 31 25.75 15.05 28.39
CA LEU A 31 26.28 15.99 27.39
C LEU A 31 25.34 16.16 26.18
N LEU A 32 24.74 15.06 25.72
CA LEU A 32 23.72 15.10 24.66
C LEU A 32 22.47 15.88 25.10
N LEU A 33 22.01 15.65 26.32
CA LEU A 33 20.86 16.34 26.92
C LEU A 33 21.05 17.86 26.99
N VAL A 34 22.27 18.32 27.26
CA VAL A 34 22.59 19.76 27.38
C VAL A 34 22.82 20.44 26.02
N ARG A 35 23.26 19.69 25.01
CA ARG A 35 23.65 20.23 23.71
C ARG A 35 22.56 20.16 22.62
N LEU A 36 21.63 19.23 22.74
CA LEU A 36 20.59 19.03 21.73
C LEU A 36 19.36 19.90 22.01
N PRO A 37 18.74 20.49 20.98
CA PRO A 37 17.40 21.07 21.09
C PRO A 37 16.41 20.05 21.67
N VAL A 38 15.44 20.49 22.46
CA VAL A 38 14.43 19.63 23.10
C VAL A 38 13.70 18.76 22.06
N SER A 39 13.41 19.31 20.88
CA SER A 39 12.79 18.58 19.77
C SER A 39 13.64 17.38 19.29
N SER A 40 14.94 17.57 19.15
CA SER A 40 15.87 16.50 18.74
C SER A 40 16.01 15.44 19.83
N LEU A 41 15.97 15.83 21.10
CA LEU A 41 15.99 14.91 22.22
C LEU A 41 14.73 14.05 22.26
N LEU A 42 13.55 14.66 22.13
CA LEU A 42 12.27 13.94 22.08
C LEU A 42 12.23 12.96 20.88
N LEU A 43 12.75 13.38 19.73
CA LEU A 43 12.85 12.50 18.55
C LEU A 43 13.78 11.31 18.82
N LEU A 44 14.95 11.54 19.43
CA LEU A 44 15.90 10.48 19.80
C LEU A 44 15.29 9.49 20.80
N MET A 45 14.59 10.00 21.81
CA MET A 45 13.87 9.16 22.78
C MET A 45 12.79 8.32 22.11
N ALA A 46 11.98 8.92 21.22
CA ALA A 46 10.95 8.22 20.47
C ALA A 46 11.55 7.14 19.56
N ALA A 47 12.62 7.47 18.82
CA ALA A 47 13.33 6.51 17.97
C ALA A 47 13.91 5.35 18.79
N THR A 48 14.55 5.63 19.94
CA THR A 48 15.07 4.62 20.85
C THR A 48 13.94 3.71 21.39
N ALA A 49 12.81 4.30 21.78
CA ALA A 49 11.64 3.54 22.23
C ALA A 49 11.11 2.62 21.11
N VAL A 50 11.02 3.12 19.87
CA VAL A 50 10.60 2.32 18.71
C VAL A 50 11.55 1.16 18.47
N VAL A 51 12.87 1.38 18.54
CA VAL A 51 13.88 0.31 18.39
C VAL A 51 13.69 -0.76 19.48
N ILE A 52 13.61 -0.36 20.75
CA ILE A 52 13.42 -1.30 21.86
C ILE A 52 12.10 -2.08 21.72
N LEU A 53 11.02 -1.38 21.42
CA LEU A 53 9.71 -2.01 21.25
C LEU A 53 9.68 -2.96 20.05
N THR A 54 10.38 -2.64 18.97
CA THR A 54 10.53 -3.52 17.79
C THR A 54 11.31 -4.78 18.16
N LEU A 55 12.39 -4.66 18.93
CA LEU A 55 13.13 -5.82 19.44
C LEU A 55 12.25 -6.73 20.30
N ILE A 56 11.29 -6.17 21.07
CA ILE A 56 10.34 -6.94 21.88
C ILE A 56 9.20 -7.52 21.04
N ARG A 57 8.65 -6.74 20.11
CA ARG A 57 7.49 -7.12 19.26
C ARG A 57 7.66 -6.54 17.84
N PRO A 58 8.11 -7.32 16.85
CA PRO A 58 8.29 -6.84 15.46
C PRO A 58 7.03 -6.21 14.85
N LEU A 59 5.84 -6.62 15.30
CA LEU A 59 4.58 -6.03 14.84
C LEU A 59 4.47 -4.53 15.17
N ILE A 60 5.13 -4.05 16.25
CA ILE A 60 5.17 -2.61 16.59
C ILE A 60 6.06 -1.88 15.58
N GLY A 61 7.23 -2.43 15.26
CA GLY A 61 8.10 -1.87 14.21
C GLY A 61 7.37 -1.74 12.87
N LEU A 62 6.66 -2.81 12.45
CA LEU A 62 5.83 -2.77 11.24
C LEU A 62 4.76 -1.69 11.32
N SER A 63 4.11 -1.53 12.48
CA SER A 63 3.06 -0.52 12.69
C SER A 63 3.57 0.90 12.52
N VAL A 64 4.73 1.21 13.12
CA VAL A 64 5.38 2.51 12.95
C VAL A 64 5.83 2.70 11.51
N THR A 65 6.38 1.66 10.87
CA THR A 65 6.73 1.68 9.45
C THR A 65 5.54 2.08 8.57
N LEU A 66 4.35 1.50 8.78
CA LEU A 66 3.16 1.85 8.00
C LEU A 66 2.78 3.34 8.09
N ILE A 67 3.02 3.96 9.25
CA ILE A 67 2.69 5.38 9.47
C ILE A 67 3.75 6.29 8.85
N ILE A 68 5.04 5.94 8.97
CA ILE A 68 6.14 6.80 8.49
C ILE A 68 6.54 6.54 7.04
N ALA A 69 6.27 5.35 6.49
CA ALA A 69 6.64 5.02 5.11
C ALA A 69 6.12 6.02 4.05
N PRO A 70 4.92 6.61 4.17
CA PRO A 70 4.48 7.67 3.27
C PRO A 70 5.33 8.94 3.30
N LEU A 71 6.12 9.17 4.36
CA LEU A 71 7.00 10.35 4.48
C LEU A 71 8.24 10.27 3.58
N GLY A 72 8.56 9.10 3.02
CA GLY A 72 9.80 8.86 2.29
C GLY A 72 10.03 9.83 1.14
N ALA A 73 8.99 10.19 0.38
CA ALA A 73 9.11 11.16 -0.69
C ALA A 73 9.43 12.57 -0.16
N LEU A 74 8.78 13.00 0.92
CA LEU A 74 9.08 14.27 1.59
C LEU A 74 10.51 14.30 2.16
N GLU A 75 10.97 13.20 2.76
CA GLU A 75 12.33 13.07 3.26
C GLU A 75 13.36 13.22 2.13
N ASN A 76 13.11 12.59 0.98
CA ASN A 76 13.98 12.71 -0.19
C ASN A 76 14.07 14.14 -0.72
N GLN A 77 12.98 14.90 -0.69
CA GLN A 77 13.01 16.33 -1.04
C GLN A 77 13.83 17.16 -0.05
N ILE A 78 13.68 16.93 1.25
CA ILE A 78 14.36 17.71 2.30
C ILE A 78 15.85 17.36 2.38
N LEU A 79 16.20 16.08 2.25
CA LEU A 79 17.55 15.56 2.46
C LEU A 79 18.39 15.44 1.17
N GLY A 80 17.81 15.81 0.01
CA GLY A 80 18.54 15.83 -1.26
C GLY A 80 18.78 14.45 -1.88
N GLY A 81 17.83 13.53 -1.74
CA GLY A 81 17.86 12.22 -2.43
C GLY A 81 18.68 11.16 -1.67
N THR A 82 18.19 10.74 -0.52
CA THR A 82 18.74 9.59 0.21
C THR A 82 18.41 8.28 -0.50
N SER A 83 19.34 7.32 -0.48
CA SER A 83 19.10 6.00 -1.08
C SER A 83 18.05 5.17 -0.33
N LEU A 84 17.84 5.42 0.97
CA LEU A 84 16.88 4.79 1.84
C LEU A 84 16.24 5.84 2.75
N ASP A 85 14.91 5.85 2.81
CA ASP A 85 14.15 6.70 3.73
C ASP A 85 13.96 6.04 5.11
N SER A 86 13.46 6.82 6.07
CA SER A 86 13.25 6.34 7.45
C SER A 86 12.27 5.16 7.53
N GLY A 87 11.24 5.13 6.68
CA GLY A 87 10.29 4.03 6.59
C GLY A 87 10.95 2.73 6.12
N GLN A 88 11.78 2.80 5.08
CA GLN A 88 12.54 1.66 4.57
C GLN A 88 13.58 1.17 5.58
N LEU A 89 14.32 2.08 6.24
CA LEU A 89 15.27 1.70 7.29
C LEU A 89 14.60 0.96 8.45
N LEU A 90 13.46 1.47 8.93
CA LEU A 90 12.72 0.81 9.99
C LEU A 90 12.12 -0.52 9.54
N LEU A 91 11.67 -0.62 8.28
CA LEU A 91 11.20 -1.88 7.69
C LEU A 91 12.32 -2.92 7.69
N LEU A 92 13.49 -2.58 7.15
CA LEU A 92 14.64 -3.49 7.08
C LEU A 92 15.07 -3.95 8.47
N PHE A 93 15.13 -3.02 9.44
CA PHE A 93 15.39 -3.35 10.84
C PHE A 93 14.32 -4.30 11.41
N THR A 94 13.03 -4.03 11.15
CA THR A 94 11.92 -4.87 11.62
C THR A 94 11.99 -6.29 11.04
N LEU A 95 12.27 -6.41 9.75
CA LEU A 95 12.47 -7.70 9.07
C LEU A 95 13.69 -8.44 9.62
N ALA A 96 14.81 -7.74 9.84
CA ALA A 96 16.01 -8.32 10.45
C ALA A 96 15.73 -8.86 11.86
N VAL A 97 15.00 -8.10 12.70
CA VAL A 97 14.59 -8.54 14.04
C VAL A 97 13.68 -9.77 13.98
N TRP A 98 12.70 -9.78 13.04
CA TRP A 98 11.82 -10.94 12.86
C TRP A 98 12.61 -12.19 12.48
N ILE A 99 13.53 -12.11 11.50
CA ILE A 99 14.38 -13.22 11.07
C ILE A 99 15.28 -13.68 12.22
N ALA A 100 15.97 -12.75 12.89
CA ALA A 100 16.86 -13.06 14.02
C ALA A 100 16.13 -13.79 15.15
N ARG A 101 14.90 -13.36 15.47
CA ARG A 101 14.05 -14.06 16.47
C ARG A 101 13.66 -15.46 16.02
N GLY A 102 13.37 -15.65 14.73
CA GLY A 102 13.11 -16.96 14.15
C GLY A 102 14.33 -17.88 14.29
N MET A 103 15.52 -17.38 13.99
CA MET A 103 16.78 -18.12 14.13
C MET A 103 17.06 -18.50 15.59
N LEU A 104 16.94 -17.57 16.51
CA LEU A 104 17.15 -17.81 17.96
C LEU A 104 16.18 -18.85 18.53
N ARG A 105 14.96 -18.93 18.00
CA ARG A 105 13.96 -19.94 18.38
C ARG A 105 14.09 -21.24 17.60
N GLN A 106 15.11 -21.39 16.75
CA GLN A 106 15.28 -22.51 15.80
C GLN A 106 14.03 -22.80 14.96
N ARG A 107 13.28 -21.75 14.63
CA ARG A 107 12.02 -21.77 13.86
C ARG A 107 12.06 -20.73 12.76
N VAL A 108 13.06 -20.77 11.87
CA VAL A 108 12.96 -20.05 10.58
C VAL A 108 12.05 -20.88 9.69
N ILE A 109 10.75 -20.67 9.81
CA ILE A 109 9.76 -21.34 8.99
C ILE A 109 9.23 -20.29 8.01
N ILE A 110 9.42 -20.54 6.72
CA ILE A 110 8.71 -19.79 5.68
C ILE A 110 7.24 -20.25 5.72
N PRO A 111 6.29 -19.40 6.15
CA PRO A 111 4.90 -19.80 6.22
C PRO A 111 4.39 -20.26 4.85
N LYS A 112 3.73 -21.42 4.79
CA LYS A 112 3.07 -21.87 3.57
C LYS A 112 1.83 -21.01 3.32
N THR A 113 1.82 -20.31 2.19
CA THR A 113 0.70 -19.50 1.73
C THR A 113 0.36 -19.80 0.27
N THR A 114 -0.83 -19.45 -0.16
CA THR A 114 -1.25 -19.61 -1.56
C THR A 114 -0.56 -18.62 -2.50
N LEU A 115 0.06 -17.57 -1.96
CA LEU A 115 0.76 -16.55 -2.75
C LEU A 115 2.28 -16.76 -2.82
N ASN A 116 2.84 -17.76 -2.13
CA ASN A 116 4.29 -17.99 -2.17
C ASN A 116 4.77 -18.28 -3.60
N LEU A 117 4.10 -19.18 -4.33
CA LEU A 117 4.46 -19.49 -5.71
C LEU A 117 4.24 -18.32 -6.66
N PRO A 118 3.07 -17.61 -6.65
CA PRO A 118 2.89 -16.40 -7.44
C PRO A 118 3.96 -15.34 -7.19
N PHE A 119 4.31 -15.05 -5.94
CA PHE A 119 5.40 -14.10 -5.62
C PHE A 119 6.75 -14.58 -6.14
N LEU A 120 7.06 -15.86 -5.94
CA LEU A 120 8.32 -16.43 -6.42
C LEU A 120 8.45 -16.30 -7.94
N LEU A 121 7.38 -16.59 -8.69
CA LEU A 121 7.38 -16.46 -10.15
C LEU A 121 7.61 -14.99 -10.59
N VAL A 122 6.96 -14.01 -9.95
CA VAL A 122 7.20 -12.58 -10.23
C VAL A 122 8.65 -12.22 -9.92
N LEU A 123 9.20 -12.64 -8.77
CA LEU A 123 10.58 -12.34 -8.38
C LEU A 123 11.59 -12.98 -9.34
N LEU A 124 11.35 -14.21 -9.78
CA LEU A 124 12.26 -14.90 -10.70
C LEU A 124 12.25 -14.26 -12.09
N ILE A 125 11.06 -13.99 -12.67
CA ILE A 125 10.99 -13.41 -14.01
C ILE A 125 11.55 -11.99 -14.05
N THR A 126 11.23 -11.15 -13.06
CA THR A 126 11.75 -9.78 -12.98
C THR A 126 13.26 -9.75 -12.75
N LEU A 127 13.80 -10.67 -11.93
CA LEU A 127 15.26 -10.82 -11.75
C LEU A 127 15.95 -11.29 -13.03
N PHE A 128 15.32 -12.21 -13.77
CA PHE A 128 15.87 -12.76 -15.01
C PHE A 128 16.02 -11.69 -16.11
N THR A 129 15.20 -10.63 -16.10
CA THR A 129 15.27 -9.55 -17.09
C THR A 129 16.31 -8.48 -16.77
N LEU A 130 16.98 -8.52 -15.59
CA LEU A 130 17.98 -7.50 -15.20
C LEU A 130 19.31 -7.61 -15.96
N PRO A 131 19.88 -8.82 -16.17
CA PRO A 131 21.11 -8.94 -16.94
C PRO A 131 20.90 -8.46 -18.39
N GLY A 132 21.69 -7.53 -18.84
CA GLY A 132 21.57 -6.95 -20.19
C GLY A 132 20.65 -5.73 -20.28
N SER A 133 19.98 -5.32 -19.20
CA SER A 133 19.24 -4.05 -19.17
C SER A 133 20.18 -2.83 -19.11
N ALA A 134 19.71 -1.66 -19.54
CA ALA A 134 20.49 -0.42 -19.58
C ALA A 134 21.01 0.01 -18.20
N ALA A 135 20.23 -0.21 -17.14
CA ALA A 135 20.56 0.18 -15.76
C ALA A 135 20.13 -0.91 -14.74
N PRO A 136 20.88 -2.01 -14.59
CA PRO A 136 20.51 -3.10 -13.69
C PRO A 136 20.35 -2.70 -12.23
N ASN A 137 21.06 -1.68 -11.77
CA ASN A 137 20.98 -1.13 -10.42
C ASN A 137 19.62 -0.48 -10.14
N ILE A 138 19.00 0.18 -11.12
CA ILE A 138 17.66 0.74 -11.02
C ILE A 138 16.63 -0.40 -10.96
N GLY A 139 16.77 -1.38 -11.85
CA GLY A 139 15.93 -2.57 -11.85
C GLY A 139 16.00 -3.36 -10.54
N LEU A 140 17.20 -3.49 -9.96
CA LEU A 140 17.37 -4.15 -8.65
C LEU A 140 16.62 -3.41 -7.52
N ARG A 141 16.59 -2.07 -7.53
CA ARG A 141 15.79 -1.30 -6.55
C ARG A 141 14.29 -1.59 -6.70
N GLU A 142 13.77 -1.63 -7.92
CA GLU A 142 12.36 -2.00 -8.17
C GLU A 142 12.08 -3.45 -7.77
N TRP A 143 13.01 -4.37 -8.02
CA TRP A 143 12.92 -5.77 -7.62
C TRP A 143 12.88 -5.94 -6.09
N LEU A 144 13.70 -5.19 -5.36
CA LEU A 144 13.70 -5.22 -3.88
C LEU A 144 12.35 -4.85 -3.29
N LYS A 145 11.58 -3.94 -3.89
CA LYS A 145 10.22 -3.61 -3.44
C LYS A 145 9.29 -4.85 -3.45
N TRP A 146 9.41 -5.69 -4.47
CA TRP A 146 8.63 -6.93 -4.56
C TRP A 146 9.09 -7.98 -3.54
N LEU A 147 10.38 -8.07 -3.29
CA LEU A 147 10.93 -8.91 -2.23
C LEU A 147 10.44 -8.44 -0.85
N GLU A 148 10.48 -7.14 -0.59
CA GLU A 148 9.97 -6.56 0.65
C GLU A 148 8.48 -6.84 0.84
N MET A 149 7.64 -6.69 -0.19
CA MET A 149 6.21 -7.07 -0.12
C MET A 149 6.03 -8.55 0.27
N ALA A 150 6.80 -9.45 -0.33
CA ALA A 150 6.75 -10.87 -0.02
C ALA A 150 7.19 -11.14 1.43
N LEU A 151 8.29 -10.53 1.89
CA LEU A 151 8.78 -10.69 3.26
C LEU A 151 7.81 -10.11 4.29
N ILE A 152 7.19 -8.96 4.03
CA ILE A 152 6.16 -8.37 4.90
C ILE A 152 4.96 -9.31 4.99
N MET A 153 4.47 -9.84 3.86
CA MET A 153 3.40 -10.83 3.85
C MET A 153 3.75 -12.04 4.73
N LEU A 154 4.93 -12.61 4.55
CA LEU A 154 5.39 -13.77 5.32
C LEU A 154 5.51 -13.45 6.82
N MET A 155 6.05 -12.29 7.19
CA MET A 155 6.15 -11.84 8.58
C MET A 155 4.79 -11.69 9.24
N VAL A 156 3.82 -11.04 8.57
CA VAL A 156 2.45 -10.86 9.10
C VAL A 156 1.78 -12.23 9.31
N VAL A 157 1.94 -13.15 8.37
CA VAL A 157 1.39 -14.51 8.46
C VAL A 157 2.03 -15.29 9.60
N ASP A 158 3.37 -15.26 9.73
CA ASP A 158 4.09 -15.96 10.79
C ASP A 158 3.66 -15.47 12.18
N LEU A 159 3.65 -14.15 12.39
CA LEU A 159 3.25 -13.53 13.66
C LEU A 159 1.77 -13.81 14.00
N GLY A 160 0.89 -13.85 12.99
CA GLY A 160 -0.52 -14.15 13.19
C GLY A 160 -0.81 -15.64 13.45
N ARG A 161 0.05 -16.55 13.00
CA ARG A 161 -0.13 -18.00 13.18
C ARG A 161 0.47 -18.56 14.47
N GLU A 162 1.19 -17.76 15.26
CA GLU A 162 1.76 -18.24 16.53
C GLU A 162 0.68 -18.87 17.45
N HIS A 163 -0.53 -18.28 17.51
CA HIS A 163 -1.69 -18.81 18.24
C HIS A 163 -3.01 -18.33 17.59
N PRO A 164 -4.12 -19.11 17.65
CA PRO A 164 -5.40 -18.72 17.06
C PRO A 164 -5.91 -17.35 17.54
N GLN A 165 -5.79 -17.04 18.84
CA GLN A 165 -6.18 -15.74 19.40
C GLN A 165 -5.31 -14.59 18.88
N LYS A 166 -4.01 -14.84 18.68
CA LYS A 166 -3.09 -13.85 18.11
C LYS A 166 -3.42 -13.53 16.65
N ARG A 167 -3.94 -14.50 15.90
CA ARG A 167 -4.35 -14.29 14.49
C ARG A 167 -5.40 -13.19 14.37
N ASP A 168 -6.47 -13.28 15.13
CA ASP A 168 -7.57 -12.30 15.07
C ASP A 168 -7.10 -10.93 15.59
N GLN A 169 -6.28 -10.91 16.64
CA GLN A 169 -5.63 -9.69 17.13
C GLN A 169 -4.71 -9.07 16.08
N THR A 170 -3.92 -9.88 15.36
CA THR A 170 -3.03 -9.40 14.29
C THR A 170 -3.83 -8.81 13.13
N ILE A 171 -4.95 -9.45 12.74
CA ILE A 171 -5.85 -8.92 11.71
C ILE A 171 -6.38 -7.55 12.13
N ILE A 172 -6.96 -7.44 13.33
CA ILE A 172 -7.51 -6.19 13.84
C ILE A 172 -6.43 -5.11 13.92
N TRP A 173 -5.25 -5.46 14.44
CA TRP A 173 -4.13 -4.55 14.56
C TRP A 173 -3.65 -4.02 13.21
N CYS A 174 -3.42 -4.91 12.24
CA CYS A 174 -2.97 -4.51 10.89
C CYS A 174 -4.01 -3.62 10.20
N VAL A 175 -5.30 -3.98 10.27
CA VAL A 175 -6.39 -3.14 9.72
C VAL A 175 -6.39 -1.76 10.38
N SER A 176 -6.28 -1.70 11.71
CA SER A 176 -6.27 -0.42 12.44
C SER A 176 -5.08 0.45 12.04
N MET A 177 -3.88 -0.13 11.86
CA MET A 177 -2.69 0.61 11.45
C MET A 177 -2.76 1.10 10.01
N LEU A 178 -3.32 0.30 9.09
CA LEU A 178 -3.56 0.72 7.70
C LEU A 178 -4.54 1.90 7.63
N LEU A 179 -5.62 1.87 8.43
CA LEU A 179 -6.57 2.98 8.50
C LEU A 179 -5.94 4.23 9.14
N LEU A 180 -5.15 4.05 10.19
CA LEU A 180 -4.45 5.16 10.85
C LEU A 180 -3.42 5.83 9.92
N ALA A 181 -2.69 5.05 9.13
CA ALA A 181 -1.80 5.57 8.09
C ALA A 181 -2.58 6.38 7.04
N GLY A 182 -3.77 5.90 6.63
CA GLY A 182 -4.68 6.64 5.77
C GLY A 182 -5.14 7.97 6.38
N ILE A 183 -5.56 7.96 7.65
CA ILE A 183 -5.97 9.17 8.39
C ILE A 183 -4.83 10.19 8.43
N SER A 184 -3.60 9.76 8.76
CA SER A 184 -2.45 10.66 8.87
C SER A 184 -2.20 11.43 7.57
N GLN A 185 -2.25 10.75 6.45
CA GLN A 185 -2.07 11.36 5.13
C GLN A 185 -3.28 12.18 4.69
N ALA A 186 -4.50 11.72 5.02
CA ALA A 186 -5.73 12.46 4.74
C ALA A 186 -5.75 13.84 5.42
N VAL A 187 -5.35 13.90 6.70
CA VAL A 187 -5.27 15.17 7.46
C VAL A 187 -4.31 16.15 6.78
N ILE A 188 -3.13 15.67 6.36
CA ILE A 188 -2.16 16.51 5.63
C ILE A 188 -2.77 16.99 4.31
N GLY A 189 -3.39 16.09 3.53
CA GLY A 189 -4.01 16.46 2.25
C GLY A 189 -5.17 17.44 2.39
N ILE A 190 -6.01 17.29 3.42
CA ILE A 190 -7.10 18.24 3.72
C ILE A 190 -6.54 19.61 4.08
N TRP A 191 -5.48 19.66 4.89
CA TRP A 191 -4.79 20.91 5.23
C TRP A 191 -4.19 21.57 3.97
N GLN A 192 -3.54 20.81 3.09
CA GLN A 192 -2.97 21.31 1.82
C GLN A 192 -4.04 21.91 0.91
N PHE A 193 -5.20 21.25 0.78
CA PHE A 193 -6.26 21.69 -0.12
C PHE A 193 -6.96 22.97 0.37
N GLY A 194 -7.28 23.04 1.65
CA GLY A 194 -8.20 24.06 2.14
C GLY A 194 -7.64 25.11 3.09
N LEU A 195 -6.50 24.83 3.77
CA LEU A 195 -6.00 25.67 4.87
C LEU A 195 -4.62 26.26 4.64
N ARG A 196 -3.77 25.60 3.83
CA ARG A 196 -2.39 26.01 3.62
C ARG A 196 -2.28 27.32 2.82
N GLY A 197 -3.14 27.52 1.82
CA GLY A 197 -3.22 28.73 1.01
C GLY A 197 -2.12 28.91 -0.04
N ASP A 198 -1.13 28.00 -0.11
CA ASP A 198 -0.05 27.98 -1.08
C ASP A 198 0.25 26.56 -1.59
N GLY A 199 0.99 26.42 -2.69
CA GLY A 199 1.39 25.13 -3.26
C GLY A 199 1.96 25.30 -4.67
N PRO A 200 2.32 24.17 -5.31
CA PRO A 200 2.80 24.20 -6.70
C PRO A 200 1.72 24.75 -7.64
N GLU A 201 2.07 25.70 -8.50
CA GLU A 201 1.11 26.38 -9.39
C GLU A 201 0.35 25.40 -10.29
N HIS A 202 1.00 24.35 -10.78
CA HIS A 202 0.38 23.33 -11.61
C HIS A 202 -0.62 22.42 -10.85
N PHE A 203 -0.73 22.56 -9.53
CA PHE A 203 -1.74 21.88 -8.71
C PHE A 203 -2.98 22.74 -8.43
N ILE A 204 -3.04 23.98 -8.92
CA ILE A 204 -4.20 24.86 -8.74
C ILE A 204 -5.43 24.25 -9.41
N VAL A 205 -6.52 24.18 -8.65
CA VAL A 205 -7.84 23.77 -9.12
C VAL A 205 -8.91 24.76 -8.63
N LEU A 206 -10.01 24.89 -9.39
CA LEU A 206 -11.09 25.82 -9.09
C LEU A 206 -10.60 27.27 -8.89
N GLY A 207 -9.47 27.64 -9.48
CA GLY A 207 -8.87 28.98 -9.46
C GLY A 207 -8.29 29.43 -8.12
N ARG A 208 -8.36 28.61 -7.04
CA ARG A 208 -7.90 29.03 -5.70
C ARG A 208 -7.41 27.92 -4.78
N PHE A 209 -7.73 26.65 -5.05
CA PHE A 209 -7.35 25.55 -4.20
C PHE A 209 -6.19 24.78 -4.83
N TYR A 210 -5.36 24.17 -3.99
CA TYR A 210 -4.29 23.30 -4.44
C TYR A 210 -4.70 21.84 -4.26
N ARG A 211 -4.47 21.01 -5.26
CA ARG A 211 -4.73 19.55 -5.17
C ARG A 211 -3.97 18.97 -3.98
N ALA A 212 -4.66 18.14 -3.19
CA ALA A 212 -4.03 17.42 -2.11
C ALA A 212 -3.06 16.37 -2.65
N TYR A 213 -1.85 16.32 -2.10
CA TYR A 213 -0.81 15.35 -2.44
C TYR A 213 -0.17 14.69 -1.20
N GLY A 214 -0.60 15.06 0.02
CA GLY A 214 -0.04 14.52 1.26
C GLY A 214 1.47 14.71 1.33
N THR A 215 2.18 13.64 1.57
CA THR A 215 3.65 13.59 1.52
C THR A 215 4.17 12.84 0.29
N TYR A 216 3.33 12.62 -0.74
CA TYR A 216 3.64 11.81 -1.92
C TYR A 216 4.19 12.60 -3.11
N GLU A 217 4.46 13.90 -2.96
CA GLU A 217 4.90 14.83 -4.02
C GLU A 217 3.88 15.03 -5.15
N GLN A 218 3.06 14.02 -5.43
CA GLN A 218 2.09 14.03 -6.54
C GLN A 218 0.70 13.64 -6.07
N PRO A 219 -0.36 14.31 -6.59
CA PRO A 219 -1.74 14.01 -6.22
C PRO A 219 -2.24 12.61 -6.62
N ASN A 220 -1.69 12.01 -7.68
CA ASN A 220 -2.16 10.72 -8.14
C ASN A 220 -1.76 9.56 -7.21
N PRO A 221 -0.48 9.39 -6.81
CA PRO A 221 -0.09 8.42 -5.78
C PRO A 221 -0.82 8.63 -4.46
N PHE A 222 -0.97 9.90 -4.02
CA PHE A 222 -1.75 10.22 -2.83
C PHE A 222 -3.21 9.74 -2.96
N GLY A 223 -3.89 10.05 -4.07
CA GLY A 223 -5.24 9.57 -4.33
C GLY A 223 -5.32 8.03 -4.36
N GLY A 224 -4.31 7.36 -4.93
CA GLY A 224 -4.18 5.91 -4.90
C GLY A 224 -4.06 5.36 -3.48
N PHE A 225 -3.27 6.00 -2.62
CA PHE A 225 -3.13 5.62 -1.22
C PHE A 225 -4.43 5.85 -0.42
N MET A 226 -5.13 6.97 -0.67
CA MET A 226 -6.45 7.21 -0.10
C MET A 226 -7.43 6.09 -0.46
N ASN A 227 -7.41 5.60 -1.70
CA ASN A 227 -8.23 4.46 -2.13
C ASN A 227 -7.96 3.18 -1.32
N LEU A 228 -6.70 2.87 -1.04
CA LEU A 228 -6.35 1.67 -0.26
C LEU A 228 -7.03 1.69 1.12
N SER A 229 -6.91 2.82 1.83
CA SER A 229 -7.48 2.98 3.17
C SER A 229 -9.01 3.10 3.14
N LEU A 230 -9.56 3.89 2.20
CA LEU A 230 -11.01 4.12 2.09
C LEU A 230 -11.77 2.84 1.75
N LEU A 231 -11.35 2.11 0.71
CA LEU A 231 -12.02 0.87 0.30
C LEU A 231 -11.90 -0.22 1.36
N LEU A 232 -10.75 -0.34 2.03
CA LEU A 232 -10.60 -1.23 3.18
C LEU A 232 -11.56 -0.80 4.31
N GLY A 233 -11.59 0.48 4.66
CA GLY A 233 -12.47 1.04 5.69
C GLY A 233 -13.96 0.83 5.38
N LEU A 234 -14.40 1.04 4.14
CA LEU A 234 -15.78 0.79 3.72
C LEU A 234 -16.16 -0.69 3.88
N GLY A 235 -15.30 -1.62 3.47
CA GLY A 235 -15.54 -3.05 3.67
C GLY A 235 -15.65 -3.41 5.14
N VAL A 236 -14.74 -2.90 5.98
CA VAL A 236 -14.75 -3.12 7.44
C VAL A 236 -16.01 -2.52 8.07
N LEU A 237 -16.41 -1.31 7.69
CA LEU A 237 -17.61 -0.65 8.18
C LEU A 237 -18.86 -1.48 7.87
N LEU A 238 -19.02 -1.92 6.62
CA LEU A 238 -20.11 -2.79 6.21
C LEU A 238 -20.10 -4.11 6.99
N GLY A 239 -18.90 -4.65 7.25
CA GLY A 239 -18.72 -5.85 8.06
C GLY A 239 -19.21 -5.68 9.49
N LEU A 240 -18.82 -4.59 10.15
CA LEU A 240 -19.24 -4.25 11.51
C LEU A 240 -20.76 -4.00 11.59
N LEU A 241 -21.32 -3.22 10.68
CA LEU A 241 -22.74 -2.90 10.64
C LEU A 241 -23.57 -4.16 10.41
N THR A 242 -23.13 -5.04 9.49
CA THR A 242 -23.82 -6.30 9.22
C THR A 242 -23.73 -7.27 10.41
N ALA A 243 -22.56 -7.36 11.06
CA ALA A 243 -22.39 -8.16 12.27
C ALA A 243 -23.32 -7.69 13.40
N TRP A 244 -23.42 -6.39 13.60
CA TRP A 244 -24.31 -5.80 14.60
C TRP A 244 -25.79 -6.07 14.30
N TRP A 245 -26.17 -5.99 13.02
CA TRP A 245 -27.54 -6.27 12.61
C TRP A 245 -27.96 -7.72 12.92
N HIS A 246 -27.08 -8.68 12.68
CA HIS A 246 -27.36 -10.10 12.84
C HIS A 246 -27.22 -10.59 14.30
N ASN A 247 -26.37 -9.95 15.12
CA ASN A 247 -26.06 -10.37 16.48
C ASN A 247 -26.75 -9.50 17.53
N ARG A 248 -27.92 -9.94 18.02
CA ARG A 248 -28.67 -9.22 19.06
C ARG A 248 -27.92 -9.09 20.39
N HIS A 249 -27.03 -10.03 20.73
CA HIS A 249 -26.21 -10.00 21.94
C HIS A 249 -25.18 -8.86 21.94
N LEU A 250 -24.61 -8.50 20.80
CA LEU A 250 -23.70 -7.35 20.69
C LEU A 250 -24.37 -6.01 21.03
N ARG A 251 -25.70 -5.97 21.00
CA ARG A 251 -26.48 -4.74 21.29
C ARG A 251 -26.58 -4.42 22.78
N HIS A 252 -26.41 -5.39 23.69
CA HIS A 252 -26.68 -5.21 25.12
C HIS A 252 -25.40 -5.01 25.94
N ASP A 253 -24.35 -5.84 25.75
CA ASP A 253 -23.22 -5.90 26.66
C ASP A 253 -21.97 -5.11 26.23
N SER A 254 -21.88 -4.65 24.96
CA SER A 254 -20.68 -4.01 24.41
C SER A 254 -20.95 -2.80 23.52
N TRP A 255 -22.11 -2.17 23.64
CA TRP A 255 -22.55 -1.03 22.85
C TRP A 255 -21.50 0.09 22.73
N GLY A 256 -20.89 0.50 23.85
CA GLY A 256 -19.90 1.58 23.85
C GLY A 256 -18.63 1.24 23.05
N LYS A 257 -18.11 0.03 23.21
CA LYS A 257 -16.94 -0.46 22.45
C LYS A 257 -17.26 -0.56 20.96
N TRP A 258 -18.45 -1.03 20.64
CA TRP A 258 -18.89 -1.14 19.26
C TRP A 258 -19.07 0.22 18.60
N LEU A 259 -19.66 1.21 19.29
CA LEU A 259 -19.75 2.60 18.82
C LEU A 259 -18.37 3.22 18.55
N LEU A 260 -17.40 3.00 19.44
CA LEU A 260 -16.03 3.49 19.25
C LEU A 260 -15.38 2.86 18.02
N LEU A 261 -15.56 1.56 17.79
CA LEU A 261 -15.03 0.89 16.59
C LEU A 261 -15.67 1.42 15.31
N VAL A 262 -16.99 1.46 15.26
CA VAL A 262 -17.72 1.98 14.09
C VAL A 262 -17.42 3.45 13.86
N GLY A 263 -17.41 4.25 14.91
CA GLY A 263 -17.07 5.68 14.85
C GLY A 263 -15.65 5.93 14.35
N GLY A 264 -14.67 5.14 14.81
CA GLY A 264 -13.28 5.20 14.36
C GLY A 264 -13.12 4.83 12.89
N VAL A 265 -13.77 3.74 12.44
CA VAL A 265 -13.73 3.32 11.03
C VAL A 265 -14.48 4.31 10.13
N LEU A 266 -15.63 4.85 10.59
CA LEU A 266 -16.37 5.89 9.88
C LEU A 266 -15.54 7.16 9.72
N LEU A 267 -14.89 7.61 10.80
CA LEU A 267 -13.98 8.75 10.76
C LEU A 267 -12.85 8.53 9.75
N ALA A 268 -12.24 7.35 9.75
CA ALA A 268 -11.20 6.99 8.78
C ALA A 268 -11.75 7.07 7.34
N ALA A 269 -12.94 6.50 7.10
CA ALA A 269 -13.56 6.53 5.77
C ALA A 269 -13.93 7.96 5.32
N VAL A 270 -14.43 8.81 6.22
CA VAL A 270 -14.75 10.21 5.91
C VAL A 270 -13.49 10.99 5.59
N LEU A 271 -12.45 10.91 6.42
CA LEU A 271 -11.20 11.66 6.20
C LEU A 271 -10.49 11.20 4.92
N THR A 272 -10.34 9.90 4.71
CA THR A 272 -9.71 9.38 3.48
C THR A 272 -10.55 9.64 2.25
N GLY A 273 -11.88 9.66 2.36
CA GLY A 273 -12.80 10.08 1.31
C GLY A 273 -12.63 11.54 0.92
N LEU A 274 -12.52 12.44 1.90
CA LEU A 274 -12.21 13.87 1.65
C LEU A 274 -10.83 14.01 1.01
N GLY A 275 -9.80 13.31 1.51
CA GLY A 275 -8.47 13.29 0.90
C GLY A 275 -8.50 12.82 -0.56
N LEU A 276 -9.27 11.77 -0.86
CA LEU A 276 -9.46 11.28 -2.23
C LEU A 276 -10.11 12.33 -3.13
N ILE A 277 -11.17 12.99 -2.69
CA ILE A 277 -11.85 14.05 -3.45
C ILE A 277 -10.86 15.20 -3.69
N PHE A 278 -10.16 15.65 -2.67
CA PHE A 278 -9.24 16.79 -2.73
C PHE A 278 -7.94 16.48 -3.52
N SER A 279 -7.61 15.21 -3.74
CA SER A 279 -6.54 14.83 -4.66
C SER A 279 -6.80 15.27 -6.10
N TRP A 280 -8.08 15.47 -6.47
CA TRP A 280 -8.52 15.82 -7.82
C TRP A 280 -7.97 14.85 -8.89
N SER A 281 -7.70 13.59 -8.50
CA SER A 281 -7.13 12.54 -9.35
C SER A 281 -8.24 11.73 -10.03
N ARG A 282 -8.39 11.90 -11.35
CA ARG A 282 -9.35 11.14 -12.17
C ARG A 282 -9.15 9.63 -12.06
N GLY A 283 -7.89 9.16 -12.12
CA GLY A 283 -7.56 7.75 -12.01
C GLY A 283 -7.94 7.17 -10.64
N ALA A 284 -7.71 7.94 -9.56
CA ALA A 284 -8.08 7.52 -8.22
C ALA A 284 -9.62 7.48 -8.04
N TRP A 285 -10.37 8.44 -8.59
CA TRP A 285 -11.83 8.42 -8.56
C TRP A 285 -12.41 7.23 -9.33
N LEU A 286 -11.85 6.93 -10.50
CA LEU A 286 -12.25 5.76 -11.29
C LEU A 286 -11.98 4.46 -10.53
N GLY A 287 -10.78 4.34 -9.91
CA GLY A 287 -10.43 3.21 -9.06
C GLY A 287 -11.37 3.06 -7.87
N PHE A 288 -11.74 4.17 -7.21
CA PHE A 288 -12.72 4.17 -6.12
C PHE A 288 -14.10 3.69 -6.57
N ALA A 289 -14.59 4.19 -7.71
CA ALA A 289 -15.88 3.79 -8.26
C ALA A 289 -15.92 2.28 -8.56
N ALA A 290 -14.88 1.75 -9.21
CA ALA A 290 -14.77 0.32 -9.50
C ALA A 290 -14.68 -0.53 -8.23
N GLY A 291 -13.85 -0.14 -7.27
CA GLY A 291 -13.70 -0.83 -5.98
C GLY A 291 -15.00 -0.85 -5.18
N THR A 292 -15.72 0.29 -5.13
CA THR A 292 -17.02 0.41 -4.46
C THR A 292 -18.09 -0.43 -5.15
N ALA A 293 -18.12 -0.44 -6.48
CA ALA A 293 -19.05 -1.28 -7.24
C ALA A 293 -18.88 -2.77 -6.90
N VAL A 294 -17.63 -3.23 -6.80
CA VAL A 294 -17.32 -4.61 -6.42
C VAL A 294 -17.68 -4.90 -4.95
N ILE A 295 -17.44 -3.96 -4.04
CA ILE A 295 -17.89 -4.10 -2.63
C ILE A 295 -19.41 -4.25 -2.57
N ILE A 296 -20.17 -3.40 -3.26
CA ILE A 296 -21.65 -3.47 -3.32
C ILE A 296 -22.10 -4.80 -3.89
N PHE A 297 -21.50 -5.27 -4.99
CA PHE A 297 -21.85 -6.53 -5.64
C PHE A 297 -21.63 -7.75 -4.74
N PHE A 298 -20.51 -7.81 -4.02
CA PHE A 298 -20.17 -8.94 -3.17
C PHE A 298 -20.64 -8.81 -1.72
N TRP A 299 -21.20 -7.67 -1.30
CA TRP A 299 -21.69 -7.48 0.06
C TRP A 299 -22.75 -8.53 0.44
N PRO A 300 -23.86 -8.74 -0.31
CA PRO A 300 -24.78 -9.85 -0.01
C PRO A 300 -24.12 -11.20 -0.28
N ARG A 301 -24.50 -12.23 0.48
CA ARG A 301 -24.01 -13.59 0.20
C ARG A 301 -24.53 -14.14 -1.13
N GLN A 302 -25.74 -13.73 -1.52
CA GLN A 302 -26.38 -14.11 -2.79
C GLN A 302 -26.12 -12.98 -3.82
N GLN A 303 -25.35 -13.29 -4.85
CA GLN A 303 -24.92 -12.30 -5.87
C GLN A 303 -26.08 -11.67 -6.66
N ARG A 304 -27.25 -12.35 -6.74
CA ARG A 304 -28.44 -11.72 -7.34
C ARG A 304 -28.86 -10.43 -6.62
N TRP A 305 -28.77 -10.39 -5.29
CA TRP A 305 -29.04 -9.19 -4.52
C TRP A 305 -27.92 -8.16 -4.69
N GLY A 306 -26.67 -8.61 -4.82
CA GLY A 306 -25.54 -7.75 -5.13
C GLY A 306 -25.71 -7.07 -6.49
N GLY A 307 -26.13 -7.82 -7.51
CA GLY A 307 -26.46 -7.27 -8.83
C GLY A 307 -27.58 -6.22 -8.77
N LEU A 308 -28.67 -6.53 -8.03
CA LEU A 308 -29.78 -5.59 -7.85
C LEU A 308 -29.33 -4.29 -7.14
N LEU A 309 -28.55 -4.40 -6.06
CA LEU A 309 -28.04 -3.23 -5.33
C LEU A 309 -27.11 -2.40 -6.18
N LEU A 310 -26.23 -3.03 -6.97
CA LEU A 310 -25.35 -2.34 -7.90
C LEU A 310 -26.13 -1.62 -9.01
N THR A 311 -27.14 -2.27 -9.59
CA THR A 311 -28.05 -1.65 -10.58
C THR A 311 -28.76 -0.45 -9.97
N LEU A 312 -29.33 -0.61 -8.77
CA LEU A 312 -29.96 0.49 -8.05
C LEU A 312 -28.99 1.66 -7.79
N PHE A 313 -27.77 1.35 -7.37
CA PHE A 313 -26.72 2.36 -7.16
C PHE A 313 -26.39 3.12 -8.46
N ILE A 314 -26.22 2.41 -9.58
CA ILE A 314 -25.96 3.01 -10.89
C ILE A 314 -27.13 3.89 -11.33
N VAL A 315 -28.35 3.42 -11.17
CA VAL A 315 -29.56 4.20 -11.54
C VAL A 315 -29.66 5.47 -10.68
N LEU A 316 -29.52 5.36 -9.36
CA LEU A 316 -29.56 6.51 -8.46
C LEU A 316 -28.44 7.51 -8.75
N PHE A 317 -27.23 7.02 -9.06
CA PHE A 317 -26.11 7.88 -9.46
C PHE A 317 -26.42 8.61 -10.79
N GLY A 318 -26.98 7.88 -11.78
CA GLY A 318 -27.42 8.47 -13.05
C GLY A 318 -28.49 9.52 -12.88
N ILE A 319 -29.47 9.27 -12.01
CA ILE A 319 -30.50 10.27 -11.64
C ILE A 319 -29.85 11.49 -10.98
N GLY A 320 -28.89 11.29 -10.07
CA GLY A 320 -28.13 12.36 -9.44
C GLY A 320 -27.37 13.24 -10.43
N LEU A 321 -26.79 12.62 -11.47
CA LEU A 321 -26.16 13.36 -12.61
C LEU A 321 -27.20 14.15 -13.40
N TRP A 322 -28.34 13.54 -13.73
CA TRP A 322 -29.41 14.16 -14.49
C TRP A 322 -30.04 15.34 -13.73
N LEU A 323 -30.20 15.23 -12.42
CA LEU A 323 -30.70 16.30 -11.56
C LEU A 323 -29.65 17.36 -11.22
N ASN A 324 -28.44 17.30 -11.79
CA ASN A 324 -27.30 18.18 -11.48
C ASN A 324 -26.95 18.28 -9.98
N ILE A 325 -27.15 17.20 -9.23
CA ILE A 325 -26.73 17.11 -7.80
C ILE A 325 -25.20 17.05 -7.70
N VAL A 326 -24.55 16.42 -8.70
CA VAL A 326 -23.09 16.37 -8.77
C VAL A 326 -22.56 17.70 -9.33
N PRO A 327 -21.64 18.40 -8.62
CA PRO A 327 -21.12 19.69 -9.06
C PRO A 327 -20.53 19.62 -10.48
N THR A 328 -20.80 20.63 -11.28
CA THR A 328 -20.31 20.73 -12.68
C THR A 328 -18.80 20.66 -12.81
N ALA A 329 -18.06 21.12 -11.80
CA ALA A 329 -16.61 20.98 -11.73
C ALA A 329 -16.15 19.52 -11.69
N VAL A 330 -16.89 18.63 -11.01
CA VAL A 330 -16.60 17.19 -10.95
C VAL A 330 -16.97 16.50 -12.27
N THR A 331 -18.18 16.78 -12.79
CA THR A 331 -18.64 16.19 -14.06
C THR A 331 -17.78 16.64 -15.24
N GLY A 332 -17.41 17.92 -15.30
CA GLY A 332 -16.49 18.45 -16.30
C GLY A 332 -15.09 17.81 -16.23
N ARG A 333 -14.59 17.56 -14.99
CA ARG A 333 -13.32 16.88 -14.79
C ARG A 333 -13.33 15.43 -15.26
N LEU A 334 -14.45 14.73 -15.15
CA LEU A 334 -14.63 13.37 -15.65
C LEU A 334 -14.84 13.35 -17.16
N ALA A 335 -15.64 14.29 -17.70
CA ALA A 335 -15.91 14.38 -19.13
C ALA A 335 -14.65 14.67 -19.96
N SER A 336 -13.74 15.51 -19.46
CA SER A 336 -12.48 15.81 -20.14
C SER A 336 -11.59 14.58 -20.36
N PHE A 337 -11.81 13.47 -19.63
CA PHE A 337 -11.08 12.23 -19.85
C PHE A 337 -11.54 11.48 -21.10
N THR A 338 -12.83 11.53 -21.43
CA THR A 338 -13.40 10.78 -22.57
C THR A 338 -13.24 11.50 -23.90
N THR A 339 -13.17 12.83 -23.88
CA THR A 339 -13.01 13.63 -25.11
C THR A 339 -11.61 13.53 -25.72
N ASP A 340 -10.60 13.34 -24.87
CA ASP A 340 -9.20 13.42 -25.27
C ASP A 340 -8.55 12.02 -25.48
N LEU A 341 -9.17 10.94 -24.98
CA LEU A 341 -8.71 9.56 -25.19
C LEU A 341 -9.02 9.11 -26.64
N ARG A 342 -8.25 9.60 -27.57
CA ARG A 342 -8.19 9.03 -28.93
C ARG A 342 -7.01 8.06 -28.96
N PHE A 343 -7.29 6.76 -28.97
CA PHE A 343 -6.26 5.74 -29.22
C PHE A 343 -5.74 5.91 -30.66
N GLY A 344 -4.58 6.56 -30.80
CA GLY A 344 -3.98 6.80 -32.10
C GLY A 344 -2.57 7.37 -31.98
N ASP A 345 -1.90 7.52 -33.11
CA ASP A 345 -0.61 8.15 -33.21
C ASP A 345 -0.71 9.62 -32.81
N VAL A 346 0.08 10.04 -31.82
CA VAL A 346 0.11 11.44 -31.35
C VAL A 346 1.11 12.31 -32.10
N ARG A 347 1.84 11.76 -33.06
CA ARG A 347 2.74 12.53 -33.92
C ARG A 347 1.91 13.49 -34.80
N GLY A 348 2.24 14.77 -34.76
CA GLY A 348 1.55 15.80 -35.51
C GLY A 348 0.20 16.26 -34.93
N VAL A 349 -0.15 15.81 -33.71
CA VAL A 349 -1.31 16.35 -33.00
C VAL A 349 -0.94 17.71 -32.40
N ASP A 350 -1.84 18.70 -32.59
CA ASP A 350 -1.68 20.04 -32.01
C ASP A 350 -1.82 19.98 -30.50
N ILE A 351 -0.82 20.51 -29.77
CA ILE A 351 -0.70 20.44 -28.32
C ILE A 351 -1.14 21.78 -27.72
N ASN A 352 -2.09 21.73 -26.79
CA ASN A 352 -2.56 22.88 -26.04
C ASN A 352 -2.76 22.51 -24.56
N ASP A 353 -2.95 23.51 -23.70
CA ASP A 353 -3.09 23.29 -22.23
C ASP A 353 -4.22 22.32 -21.86
N ALA A 354 -5.29 22.24 -22.66
CA ALA A 354 -6.43 21.36 -22.40
C ALA A 354 -6.10 19.89 -22.66
N ASN A 355 -5.33 19.57 -23.72
CA ASN A 355 -5.02 18.21 -24.13
C ASN A 355 -3.63 17.72 -23.70
N TYR A 356 -2.73 18.62 -23.26
CA TYR A 356 -1.34 18.32 -22.91
C TYR A 356 -1.20 17.02 -22.10
N SER A 357 -1.88 16.94 -20.96
CA SER A 357 -1.74 15.80 -20.02
C SER A 357 -2.24 14.46 -20.58
N VAL A 358 -3.08 14.46 -21.61
CA VAL A 358 -3.55 13.25 -22.27
C VAL A 358 -2.60 12.85 -23.39
N ILE A 359 -2.18 13.82 -24.21
CA ILE A 359 -1.23 13.57 -25.30
C ILE A 359 0.12 13.09 -24.73
N GLU A 360 0.59 13.69 -23.64
CA GLU A 360 1.78 13.23 -22.91
C GLU A 360 1.68 11.74 -22.53
N ARG A 361 0.57 11.30 -21.93
CA ARG A 361 0.37 9.88 -21.61
C ARG A 361 0.35 8.99 -22.84
N LEU A 362 -0.35 9.39 -23.89
CA LEU A 362 -0.41 8.64 -25.16
C LEU A 362 0.98 8.53 -25.81
N ALA A 363 1.81 9.58 -25.73
CA ALA A 363 3.20 9.54 -26.19
C ALA A 363 4.04 8.53 -25.42
N HIS A 364 3.90 8.50 -24.08
CA HIS A 364 4.54 7.50 -23.23
C HIS A 364 4.03 6.08 -23.49
N TRP A 365 2.74 5.90 -23.82
CA TRP A 365 2.19 4.60 -24.22
C TRP A 365 2.79 4.14 -25.56
N GLN A 366 2.96 5.04 -26.54
CA GLN A 366 3.62 4.71 -27.81
C GLN A 366 5.08 4.31 -27.61
N ALA A 367 5.83 5.02 -26.77
CA ALA A 367 7.20 4.64 -26.41
C ALA A 367 7.26 3.26 -25.73
N ALA A 368 6.35 2.98 -24.79
CA ALA A 368 6.25 1.67 -24.13
C ALA A 368 5.94 0.55 -25.11
N LEU A 369 5.02 0.79 -26.07
CA LEU A 369 4.71 -0.18 -27.13
C LEU A 369 5.89 -0.40 -28.06
N GLY A 370 6.66 0.64 -28.41
CA GLY A 370 7.91 0.52 -29.16
C GLY A 370 8.91 -0.40 -28.46
N MET A 371 9.19 -0.15 -27.16
CA MET A 371 10.04 -1.03 -26.34
C MET A 371 9.55 -2.48 -26.36
N ALA A 372 8.22 -2.68 -26.20
CA ALA A 372 7.62 -4.01 -26.17
C ALA A 372 7.67 -4.71 -27.52
N THR A 373 7.53 -4.01 -28.65
CA THR A 373 7.61 -4.62 -29.99
C THR A 373 9.01 -5.08 -30.33
N ASP A 374 10.03 -4.33 -29.91
CA ASP A 374 11.42 -4.68 -30.15
C ASP A 374 11.91 -5.79 -29.20
N ASN A 375 11.30 -5.90 -28.01
CA ASN A 375 11.69 -6.84 -26.96
C ASN A 375 10.50 -7.66 -26.45
N VAL A 376 9.76 -8.33 -27.35
CA VAL A 376 8.46 -8.96 -27.07
C VAL A 376 8.46 -9.91 -25.89
N TRP A 377 9.52 -10.72 -25.71
CA TRP A 377 9.52 -11.81 -24.73
C TRP A 377 9.97 -11.38 -23.33
N SER A 378 11.01 -10.56 -23.21
CA SER A 378 11.68 -10.21 -21.96
C SER A 378 11.65 -8.71 -21.63
N GLY A 379 11.19 -7.86 -22.56
CA GLY A 379 11.24 -6.42 -22.39
C GLY A 379 12.66 -5.84 -22.35
N VAL A 380 12.79 -4.56 -22.03
CA VAL A 380 14.06 -3.83 -21.89
C VAL A 380 14.73 -4.02 -20.52
N GLY A 381 14.14 -4.82 -19.65
CA GLY A 381 14.57 -5.07 -18.27
C GLY A 381 13.66 -4.41 -17.23
N PHE A 382 13.38 -5.15 -16.15
CA PHE A 382 12.51 -4.65 -15.09
C PHE A 382 13.04 -3.36 -14.46
N GLY A 383 12.19 -2.34 -14.30
CA GLY A 383 12.55 -1.02 -13.80
C GLY A 383 13.37 -0.16 -14.78
N ASN A 384 13.52 -0.60 -16.04
CA ASN A 384 14.34 0.08 -17.03
C ASN A 384 13.54 0.85 -18.12
N TYR A 385 12.26 1.14 -17.88
CA TYR A 385 11.48 1.99 -18.77
C TYR A 385 12.16 3.35 -18.97
N GLU A 386 12.51 4.04 -17.87
CA GLU A 386 13.13 5.35 -17.91
C GLU A 386 14.54 5.33 -18.55
N PRO A 387 15.47 4.44 -18.20
CA PRO A 387 16.77 4.35 -18.86
C PRO A 387 16.69 4.05 -20.36
N ALA A 388 15.72 3.26 -20.80
CA ALA A 388 15.54 2.92 -22.22
C ALA A 388 14.74 3.98 -23.01
N TYR A 389 14.09 4.94 -22.32
CA TYR A 389 13.10 5.84 -22.94
C TYR A 389 13.69 6.69 -24.08
N ALA A 390 14.92 7.13 -23.97
CA ALA A 390 15.55 8.02 -24.97
C ALA A 390 15.58 7.41 -26.39
N GLU A 391 15.64 6.09 -26.52
CA GLU A 391 15.66 5.37 -27.80
C GLU A 391 14.25 5.30 -28.46
N TYR A 392 13.19 5.46 -27.65
CA TYR A 392 11.79 5.29 -28.07
C TYR A 392 10.97 6.57 -27.93
N ALA A 393 11.60 7.66 -27.42
CA ALA A 393 10.93 8.93 -27.18
C ALA A 393 10.43 9.55 -28.48
N LEU A 394 9.22 10.11 -28.44
CA LEU A 394 8.74 10.97 -29.52
C LEU A 394 9.41 12.35 -29.43
N ILE A 395 9.63 13.01 -30.57
CA ILE A 395 10.40 14.28 -30.67
C ILE A 395 9.88 15.35 -29.70
N ASN A 396 8.56 15.47 -29.57
CA ASN A 396 7.94 16.48 -28.69
C ASN A 396 7.90 16.05 -27.21
N TRP A 397 8.30 14.82 -26.87
CA TRP A 397 8.19 14.22 -25.57
C TRP A 397 9.51 13.55 -25.14
N PRO A 398 10.61 14.29 -25.01
CA PRO A 398 11.95 13.73 -24.73
C PRO A 398 12.11 13.31 -23.26
N ALA A 399 11.30 13.83 -22.33
CA ALA A 399 11.43 13.56 -20.90
C ALA A 399 10.75 12.23 -20.51
N PRO A 400 11.43 11.31 -19.81
CA PRO A 400 10.91 9.95 -19.53
C PRO A 400 9.85 9.88 -18.43
N LEU A 401 9.73 10.86 -17.55
CA LEU A 401 8.77 10.95 -16.42
C LEU A 401 8.71 9.70 -15.51
N GLY A 402 9.71 8.83 -15.56
CA GLY A 402 9.86 7.66 -14.71
C GLY A 402 9.01 6.43 -15.09
N HIS A 403 7.91 6.59 -15.84
CA HIS A 403 7.01 5.47 -16.22
C HIS A 403 6.03 5.84 -17.35
N ALA A 404 5.40 4.82 -17.93
CA ALA A 404 4.47 4.97 -19.05
C ALA A 404 3.09 5.54 -18.69
N HIS A 405 2.81 5.97 -17.46
CA HIS A 405 1.47 6.36 -16.98
C HIS A 405 0.37 5.31 -17.24
N ASN A 406 0.75 4.07 -17.42
CA ASN A 406 -0.07 2.86 -17.45
C ASN A 406 0.84 1.71 -17.04
N TYR A 407 0.60 1.14 -15.88
CA TYR A 407 1.51 0.14 -15.32
C TYR A 407 1.56 -1.14 -16.15
N TYR A 408 0.49 -1.51 -16.81
CA TYR A 408 0.46 -2.72 -17.63
C TYR A 408 1.31 -2.56 -18.89
N LEU A 409 1.25 -1.41 -19.55
CA LEU A 409 2.12 -1.08 -20.69
C LEU A 409 3.57 -0.90 -20.23
N ASN A 410 3.78 -0.26 -19.08
CA ASN A 410 5.10 -0.13 -18.47
C ASN A 410 5.71 -1.53 -18.23
N LEU A 411 4.93 -2.43 -17.64
CA LEU A 411 5.39 -3.78 -17.36
C LEU A 411 5.62 -4.59 -18.65
N LEU A 412 4.75 -4.44 -19.66
CA LEU A 412 4.94 -5.06 -20.98
C LEU A 412 6.27 -4.59 -21.62
N ALA A 413 6.59 -3.31 -21.50
CA ALA A 413 7.85 -2.74 -21.98
C ALA A 413 9.05 -3.29 -21.21
N GLU A 414 8.94 -3.42 -19.88
CA GLU A 414 10.06 -3.79 -19.01
C GLU A 414 10.34 -5.30 -18.95
N VAL A 415 9.31 -6.15 -18.97
CA VAL A 415 9.46 -7.61 -18.76
C VAL A 415 8.80 -8.45 -19.86
N GLY A 416 8.35 -7.82 -20.92
CA GLY A 416 7.74 -8.47 -22.08
C GLY A 416 6.43 -9.20 -21.74
N ILE A 417 5.96 -9.99 -22.72
CA ILE A 417 4.69 -10.72 -22.58
C ILE A 417 4.76 -11.82 -21.51
N ILE A 418 5.93 -12.43 -21.31
CA ILE A 418 6.11 -13.49 -20.30
C ILE A 418 5.92 -12.87 -18.91
N GLY A 419 6.60 -11.78 -18.61
CA GLY A 419 6.50 -11.12 -17.30
C GLY A 419 5.10 -10.55 -17.05
N LEU A 420 4.48 -9.93 -18.06
CA LEU A 420 3.10 -9.43 -17.95
C LEU A 420 2.10 -10.58 -17.66
N THR A 421 2.27 -11.74 -18.31
CA THR A 421 1.42 -12.92 -18.08
C THR A 421 1.57 -13.44 -16.65
N ILE A 422 2.81 -13.53 -16.14
CA ILE A 422 3.08 -13.96 -14.75
C ILE A 422 2.49 -12.96 -13.76
N TYR A 423 2.60 -11.67 -14.01
CA TYR A 423 1.97 -10.62 -13.20
C TYR A 423 0.44 -10.74 -13.21
N GLY A 424 -0.16 -10.99 -14.37
CA GLY A 424 -1.61 -11.25 -14.50
C GLY A 424 -2.02 -12.48 -13.69
N PHE A 425 -1.25 -13.56 -13.75
CA PHE A 425 -1.48 -14.77 -12.95
C PHE A 425 -1.37 -14.51 -11.44
N PHE A 426 -0.39 -13.70 -11.00
CA PHE A 426 -0.28 -13.28 -9.61
C PHE A 426 -1.56 -12.59 -9.13
N TRP A 427 -2.05 -11.59 -9.87
CA TRP A 427 -3.27 -10.87 -9.51
C TRP A 427 -4.52 -11.74 -9.58
N LEU A 428 -4.60 -12.63 -10.56
CA LEU A 428 -5.69 -13.61 -10.64
C LEU A 428 -5.72 -14.49 -9.37
N ALA A 429 -4.56 -14.94 -8.89
CA ALA A 429 -4.46 -15.70 -7.65
C ALA A 429 -4.93 -14.88 -6.42
N VAL A 430 -4.58 -13.59 -6.34
CA VAL A 430 -5.04 -12.67 -5.28
C VAL A 430 -6.56 -12.51 -5.32
N PHE A 431 -7.14 -12.19 -6.46
CA PHE A 431 -8.58 -12.04 -6.63
C PHE A 431 -9.33 -13.34 -6.34
N TRP A 432 -8.87 -14.45 -6.89
CA TRP A 432 -9.45 -15.78 -6.65
C TRP A 432 -9.46 -16.14 -5.17
N ARG A 433 -8.33 -15.94 -4.51
CA ARG A 433 -8.20 -16.24 -3.08
C ARG A 433 -9.13 -15.36 -2.24
N THR A 434 -9.22 -14.08 -2.54
CA THR A 434 -10.13 -13.15 -1.84
C THR A 434 -11.59 -13.55 -2.05
N TRP A 435 -11.97 -13.87 -3.28
CA TRP A 435 -13.32 -14.36 -3.60
C TRP A 435 -13.71 -15.64 -2.85
N GLN A 436 -12.77 -16.59 -2.74
CA GLN A 436 -12.99 -17.78 -1.93
C GLN A 436 -13.33 -17.43 -0.47
N GLN A 437 -12.63 -16.46 0.12
CA GLN A 437 -12.87 -16.07 1.51
C GLN A 437 -14.26 -15.42 1.69
N LEU A 438 -14.73 -14.65 0.71
CA LEU A 438 -16.07 -14.06 0.77
C LEU A 438 -17.21 -15.07 0.94
N LYS A 439 -17.00 -16.33 0.63
CA LYS A 439 -18.02 -17.39 0.79
C LYS A 439 -18.09 -17.91 2.23
N TRP A 440 -16.97 -18.04 2.92
CA TRP A 440 -16.85 -18.81 4.15
C TRP A 440 -16.65 -17.96 5.40
N LEU A 441 -16.15 -16.73 5.27
CA LEU A 441 -15.88 -15.90 6.43
C LEU A 441 -17.16 -15.46 7.16
N PRO A 442 -17.15 -15.52 8.51
CA PRO A 442 -18.18 -14.90 9.33
C PRO A 442 -18.01 -13.37 9.34
N TRP A 443 -19.11 -12.66 9.69
CA TRP A 443 -19.02 -11.24 10.00
C TRP A 443 -18.37 -11.04 11.39
N PRO A 444 -17.51 -10.00 11.60
CA PRO A 444 -17.16 -8.92 10.66
C PRO A 444 -15.96 -9.24 9.72
N MET A 445 -15.25 -10.38 9.86
CA MET A 445 -14.06 -10.73 9.08
C MET A 445 -14.32 -10.73 7.56
N ARG A 446 -15.54 -11.12 7.15
CA ARG A 446 -16.00 -10.99 5.76
C ARG A 446 -15.93 -9.53 5.26
N GLY A 447 -16.17 -8.54 6.14
CA GLY A 447 -16.03 -7.13 5.82
C GLY A 447 -14.60 -6.74 5.44
N VAL A 448 -13.59 -7.28 6.14
CA VAL A 448 -12.18 -7.08 5.78
C VAL A 448 -11.89 -7.65 4.39
N ALA A 449 -12.37 -8.86 4.09
CA ALA A 449 -12.21 -9.47 2.77
C ALA A 449 -12.92 -8.68 1.65
N LEU A 450 -14.10 -8.11 1.94
CA LEU A 450 -14.79 -7.18 1.02
C LEU A 450 -13.96 -5.93 0.75
N GLY A 451 -13.43 -5.32 1.80
CA GLY A 451 -12.54 -4.18 1.68
C GLY A 451 -11.30 -4.49 0.83
N LEU A 452 -10.63 -5.63 1.08
CA LEU A 452 -9.51 -6.08 0.26
C LEU A 452 -9.90 -6.30 -1.20
N MET A 453 -11.06 -6.91 -1.48
CA MET A 453 -11.55 -7.08 -2.86
C MET A 453 -11.75 -5.72 -3.56
N GLY A 454 -12.32 -4.74 -2.85
CA GLY A 454 -12.44 -3.36 -3.32
C GLY A 454 -11.07 -2.73 -3.58
N VAL A 455 -10.12 -2.88 -2.65
CA VAL A 455 -8.73 -2.40 -2.77
C VAL A 455 -8.07 -2.96 -4.02
N TRP A 456 -8.12 -4.28 -4.23
CA TRP A 456 -7.51 -4.91 -5.41
C TRP A 456 -8.10 -4.38 -6.71
N THR A 457 -9.42 -4.23 -6.76
CA THR A 457 -10.11 -3.70 -7.94
C THR A 457 -9.76 -2.23 -8.17
N GLY A 458 -9.84 -1.40 -7.15
CA GLY A 458 -9.50 0.02 -7.23
C GLY A 458 -8.06 0.25 -7.64
N PHE A 459 -7.13 -0.54 -7.08
CA PHE A 459 -5.71 -0.51 -7.42
C PHE A 459 -5.47 -0.92 -8.87
N ALA A 460 -6.05 -2.04 -9.32
CA ALA A 460 -5.91 -2.52 -10.70
C ALA A 460 -6.47 -1.52 -11.73
N VAL A 461 -7.62 -0.91 -11.46
CA VAL A 461 -8.22 0.09 -12.35
C VAL A 461 -7.41 1.39 -12.39
N HIS A 462 -6.93 1.88 -11.23
CA HIS A 462 -6.10 3.08 -11.20
C HIS A 462 -4.78 2.89 -11.96
N GLN A 463 -4.19 1.70 -11.95
CA GLN A 463 -2.97 1.37 -12.68
C GLN A 463 -3.13 1.38 -14.22
N LEU A 464 -4.34 1.44 -14.77
CA LEU A 464 -4.55 1.68 -16.20
C LEU A 464 -4.09 3.09 -16.64
N VAL A 465 -3.98 4.03 -15.71
CA VAL A 465 -3.68 5.44 -16.00
C VAL A 465 -2.54 6.00 -15.14
N ASP A 466 -1.88 5.16 -14.33
CA ASP A 466 -0.74 5.55 -13.50
C ASP A 466 0.11 4.34 -13.06
N LYS A 467 1.20 4.58 -12.28
CA LYS A 467 2.01 3.56 -11.57
C LYS A 467 1.88 3.79 -10.07
N LEU A 468 1.38 2.81 -9.32
CA LEU A 468 1.14 2.93 -7.88
C LEU A 468 2.16 2.21 -6.99
N TYR A 469 3.16 1.51 -7.56
CA TYR A 469 4.28 0.92 -6.81
C TYR A 469 5.36 1.97 -6.53
N VAL A 470 4.97 3.11 -5.98
CA VAL A 470 5.82 4.27 -5.69
C VAL A 470 5.69 4.70 -4.23
N ASN A 471 6.62 5.49 -3.72
CA ASN A 471 6.55 6.17 -2.43
C ASN A 471 6.10 5.24 -1.29
N ASN A 472 6.67 4.03 -1.22
CA ASN A 472 6.44 3.03 -0.17
C ASN A 472 4.99 2.50 -0.05
N ILE A 473 4.10 2.75 -1.03
CA ILE A 473 2.74 2.18 -1.07
C ILE A 473 2.80 0.64 -1.03
N TYR A 474 3.81 0.05 -1.64
CA TYR A 474 4.02 -1.39 -1.69
C TYR A 474 4.17 -2.04 -0.29
N ILE A 475 4.65 -1.31 0.72
CA ILE A 475 4.74 -1.79 2.12
C ILE A 475 3.33 -2.09 2.65
N HIS A 476 2.37 -1.19 2.39
CA HIS A 476 0.97 -1.36 2.78
C HIS A 476 0.32 -2.55 2.06
N LEU A 477 0.63 -2.74 0.77
CA LEU A 477 0.18 -3.91 0.01
C LEU A 477 0.73 -5.22 0.59
N GLY A 478 1.99 -5.26 1.01
CA GLY A 478 2.60 -6.40 1.68
C GLY A 478 1.82 -6.85 2.92
N VAL A 479 1.40 -5.89 3.75
CA VAL A 479 0.53 -6.16 4.92
C VAL A 479 -0.85 -6.67 4.48
N MET A 480 -1.45 -6.07 3.45
CA MET A 480 -2.76 -6.49 2.95
C MET A 480 -2.72 -7.91 2.35
N PHE A 481 -1.62 -8.32 1.68
CA PHE A 481 -1.42 -9.70 1.27
C PHE A 481 -1.30 -10.66 2.47
N GLY A 482 -0.63 -10.24 3.54
CA GLY A 482 -0.58 -10.99 4.80
C GLY A 482 -1.97 -11.14 5.43
N LEU A 483 -2.76 -10.07 5.48
CA LEU A 483 -4.14 -10.11 5.94
C LEU A 483 -5.00 -11.11 5.15
N LEU A 484 -4.87 -11.13 3.82
CA LEU A 484 -5.59 -12.09 2.98
C LEU A 484 -5.28 -13.54 3.37
N GLN A 485 -4.02 -13.86 3.69
CA GLN A 485 -3.64 -15.20 4.11
C GLN A 485 -4.19 -15.55 5.52
N LEU A 486 -4.15 -14.62 6.47
CA LEU A 486 -4.73 -14.84 7.80
C LEU A 486 -6.25 -15.00 7.75
N LEU A 487 -6.95 -14.24 6.90
CA LEU A 487 -8.38 -14.43 6.66
C LEU A 487 -8.68 -15.81 6.07
N ALA A 488 -7.80 -16.34 5.23
CA ALA A 488 -7.94 -17.66 4.68
C ALA A 488 -7.86 -18.76 5.76
N ASP A 489 -7.03 -18.57 6.76
CA ASP A 489 -6.94 -19.48 7.90
C ASP A 489 -8.23 -19.43 8.75
N VAL A 490 -8.83 -18.23 8.95
CA VAL A 490 -10.14 -18.09 9.63
C VAL A 490 -11.22 -18.85 8.86
N GLY A 491 -11.30 -18.66 7.54
CA GLY A 491 -12.30 -19.35 6.70
C GLY A 491 -12.18 -20.87 6.72
N GLN A 492 -10.96 -21.42 6.72
CA GLN A 492 -10.75 -22.86 6.81
C GLN A 492 -11.21 -23.45 8.15
N HIS A 493 -10.98 -22.73 9.26
CA HIS A 493 -11.48 -23.17 10.58
C HIS A 493 -13.01 -23.15 10.64
N ALA A 494 -13.64 -22.10 10.12
CA ALA A 494 -15.11 -22.02 10.06
C ALA A 494 -15.71 -23.16 9.23
N THR A 495 -15.12 -23.47 8.08
CA THR A 495 -15.58 -24.58 7.22
C THR A 495 -15.47 -25.93 7.93
N ARG A 496 -14.35 -26.18 8.65
CA ARG A 496 -14.15 -27.44 9.39
C ARG A 496 -15.14 -27.59 10.55
N ALA A 497 -15.46 -26.51 11.26
CA ALA A 497 -16.46 -26.52 12.34
C ALA A 497 -17.84 -26.89 11.81
N VAL A 498 -18.26 -26.29 10.67
CA VAL A 498 -19.53 -26.63 10.02
C VAL A 498 -19.58 -28.10 9.58
N LEU A 499 -18.49 -28.62 9.00
CA LEU A 499 -18.43 -30.03 8.57
C LEU A 499 -18.44 -31.03 9.74
N ARG A 500 -18.05 -30.61 10.96
CA ARG A 500 -18.08 -31.43 12.17
C ARG A 500 -19.39 -31.30 12.95
N GLY A 501 -20.36 -30.47 12.50
CA GLY A 501 -21.61 -30.24 13.20
C GLY A 501 -21.45 -29.39 14.47
N GLU A 502 -20.35 -28.68 14.64
CA GLU A 502 -20.04 -27.86 15.82
C GLU A 502 -20.48 -26.38 15.63
N GLY A 503 -21.21 -26.05 14.55
CA GLY A 503 -21.60 -24.70 14.14
C GLY A 503 -23.01 -24.30 14.58
#